data_da051ab6dd7cbc424d1911821cce4ae3
#
_entry.id   da051ab6dd7cbc424d1911821cce4ae3
#
_cell.length_a   1.000
_cell.length_b   1.000
_cell.length_c   1.000
_cell.angle_alpha   90.00
_cell.angle_beta   90.00
_cell.angle_gamma   90.00
#
_symmetry.space_group_name_H-M   'P 1'
#
loop_
_entity.id
_entity.type
_entity.pdbx_description
1 polymer ?
#
loop_
_entity_poly.entity_id
_entity_poly.type
_entity_poly.pdbx_seq_one_letter_code
_entity_poly.pdbx_strand_id
1 'polypeptide(L)'
;MSEPVNISTLIAGCAAALPDRPAVIHGGRSVTFRELETDVALLAAGLARAGIKPGMRAALMVTPSIEFVALTFALYRAGATTVLIDPGIGLKNMARCLAEARPEAFVGIPKAHAARLLLGWAKSSRLNITAGTRWFWGGPDLAALRRLGEGAPAPDPAATPEIASINFTSGSTGAPKGAVYTHAMFAAQAAMLKEYFRIEPGAFSVPTFPLFALFDVALGLTIVIPEMDFTRPAAVDPAMLSGLINKYKAVQLFGSPALIDTLSRYGAATGTTLPSLERVISCGAPVSAAVIERVTKMLKPGTPVYTPYGATEALPVACVSGEELAALGPGRGVCVGRSWPGVETFVIKISDGPIPEWSDALLVKEGEIGEIAVKGPIVSPCYFARPEGDALAKIRGDGGQLYHRMGDAGWKDAQGRLWFCGRKSHRVTTASGTLFTIPCESVFNAHPAVRRSALTGVGPAGRQVPVLFVELEKGAEQTPALTAELLALGAAQAHTAGIKHIFDHPGFPVDIRHNAKISREQLALLAEKLLGAGAAA
;
A
#
# COMPACT_ATOMS: atom_id res chain seq x y z
N MET A 1 22.15 4.54 -22.16
CA MET A 1 21.83 3.54 -21.12
C MET A 1 22.37 4.11 -19.82
N SER A 2 21.50 4.46 -18.86
CA SER A 2 21.94 4.86 -17.52
C SER A 2 22.64 3.66 -16.86
N GLU A 3 23.72 3.93 -16.10
CA GLU A 3 24.41 2.90 -15.32
C GLU A 3 23.42 2.09 -14.46
N PRO A 4 23.64 0.79 -14.26
CA PRO A 4 22.78 -0.02 -13.43
C PRO A 4 22.77 0.53 -12.00
N VAL A 5 21.64 1.09 -11.59
CA VAL A 5 21.49 1.71 -10.27
C VAL A 5 21.02 0.65 -9.28
N ASN A 6 21.87 0.28 -8.31
CA ASN A 6 21.43 -0.47 -7.15
C ASN A 6 20.94 0.51 -6.07
N ILE A 7 19.71 0.34 -5.58
CA ILE A 7 19.09 1.25 -4.60
C ILE A 7 19.92 1.38 -3.30
N SER A 8 20.77 0.40 -2.95
CA SER A 8 21.63 0.48 -1.78
C SER A 8 22.68 1.58 -1.86
N THR A 9 23.00 2.08 -3.07
CA THR A 9 23.95 3.19 -3.26
C THR A 9 23.44 4.50 -2.68
N LEU A 10 22.11 4.65 -2.53
CA LEU A 10 21.52 5.85 -1.92
C LEU A 10 21.95 6.00 -0.45
N ILE A 11 22.10 4.89 0.30
CA ILE A 11 22.58 4.94 1.69
C ILE A 11 24.04 5.39 1.74
N ALA A 12 24.89 4.90 0.83
CA ALA A 12 26.26 5.34 0.72
C ALA A 12 26.35 6.87 0.40
N GLY A 13 25.47 7.36 -0.50
CA GLY A 13 25.35 8.78 -0.78
C GLY A 13 24.94 9.60 0.44
N CYS A 14 23.96 9.12 1.21
CA CYS A 14 23.55 9.77 2.47
C CYS A 14 24.67 9.74 3.51
N ALA A 15 25.42 8.64 3.65
CA ALA A 15 26.55 8.54 4.57
C ALA A 15 27.69 9.49 4.21
N ALA A 16 27.93 9.71 2.93
CA ALA A 16 28.91 10.71 2.46
C ALA A 16 28.48 12.16 2.77
N ALA A 17 27.18 12.45 2.58
CA ALA A 17 26.65 13.81 2.73
C ALA A 17 26.33 14.17 4.20
N LEU A 18 25.88 13.20 5.00
CA LEU A 18 25.35 13.40 6.36
C LEU A 18 25.89 12.37 7.34
N PRO A 19 27.24 12.14 7.41
CA PRO A 19 27.83 11.00 8.11
C PRO A 19 27.40 10.88 9.57
N ASP A 20 27.37 11.97 10.30
CA ASP A 20 27.15 11.99 11.75
C ASP A 20 25.68 12.29 12.13
N ARG A 21 24.82 12.48 11.14
CA ARG A 21 23.38 12.63 11.38
C ARG A 21 22.77 11.26 11.70
N PRO A 22 21.81 11.18 12.65
CA PRO A 22 21.05 9.96 12.86
C PRO A 22 20.33 9.55 11.57
N ALA A 23 20.41 8.27 11.22
CA ALA A 23 19.68 7.68 10.10
C ALA A 23 18.40 6.99 10.59
N VAL A 24 18.53 6.18 11.66
CA VAL A 24 17.43 5.39 12.22
C VAL A 24 17.43 5.50 13.74
N ILE A 25 16.26 5.79 14.31
CA ILE A 25 16.01 5.80 15.74
C ILE A 25 14.90 4.79 16.04
N HIS A 26 15.16 3.81 16.92
CA HIS A 26 14.20 2.79 17.32
C HIS A 26 14.58 2.15 18.66
N GLY A 27 13.61 1.92 19.55
CA GLY A 27 13.82 1.21 20.81
C GLY A 27 14.87 1.85 21.73
N GLY A 28 14.92 3.18 21.78
CA GLY A 28 15.93 3.93 22.55
C GLY A 28 17.34 3.92 21.94
N ARG A 29 17.57 3.21 20.82
CA ARG A 29 18.83 3.19 20.07
C ARG A 29 18.78 4.15 18.88
N SER A 30 19.95 4.68 18.54
CA SER A 30 20.14 5.51 17.34
C SER A 30 21.38 5.04 16.60
N VAL A 31 21.32 5.05 15.27
CA VAL A 31 22.49 4.84 14.41
C VAL A 31 22.59 6.00 13.43
N THR A 32 23.80 6.46 13.18
CA THR A 32 24.11 7.50 12.20
C THR A 32 24.10 6.92 10.77
N PHE A 33 24.10 7.78 9.76
CA PHE A 33 24.23 7.33 8.36
C PHE A 33 25.57 6.62 8.11
N ARG A 34 26.66 7.07 8.73
CA ARG A 34 27.98 6.42 8.68
C ARG A 34 27.92 5.01 9.28
N GLU A 35 27.35 4.88 10.47
CA GLU A 35 27.21 3.59 11.14
C GLU A 35 26.29 2.66 10.35
N LEU A 36 25.17 3.15 9.82
CA LEU A 36 24.26 2.37 9.00
C LEU A 36 24.96 1.86 7.72
N GLU A 37 25.68 2.73 7.01
CA GLU A 37 26.41 2.34 5.79
C GLU A 37 27.50 1.32 6.09
N THR A 38 28.26 1.52 7.18
CA THR A 38 29.28 0.57 7.63
C THR A 38 28.65 -0.79 7.92
N ASP A 39 27.51 -0.83 8.61
CA ASP A 39 26.81 -2.08 8.93
C ASP A 39 26.22 -2.74 7.68
N VAL A 40 25.65 -1.97 6.75
CA VAL A 40 25.16 -2.46 5.45
C VAL A 40 26.29 -3.11 4.65
N ALA A 41 27.46 -2.48 4.56
CA ALA A 41 28.60 -3.01 3.83
C ALA A 41 29.13 -4.31 4.49
N LEU A 42 29.25 -4.31 5.80
CA LEU A 42 29.72 -5.44 6.57
C LEU A 42 28.77 -6.64 6.49
N LEU A 43 27.47 -6.39 6.64
CA LEU A 43 26.44 -7.41 6.49
C LEU A 43 26.38 -7.95 5.06
N ALA A 44 26.51 -7.09 4.02
CA ALA A 44 26.51 -7.52 2.63
C ALA A 44 27.69 -8.47 2.32
N ALA A 45 28.89 -8.12 2.80
CA ALA A 45 30.07 -8.97 2.69
C ALA A 45 29.87 -10.31 3.44
N GLY A 46 29.31 -10.25 4.66
CA GLY A 46 28.98 -11.42 5.46
C GLY A 46 27.93 -12.33 4.80
N LEU A 47 26.90 -11.74 4.20
CA LEU A 47 25.86 -12.46 3.44
C LEU A 47 26.46 -13.21 2.24
N ALA A 48 27.35 -12.55 1.49
CA ALA A 48 28.03 -13.18 0.35
C ALA A 48 28.90 -14.36 0.80
N ARG A 49 29.67 -14.20 1.89
CA ARG A 49 30.47 -15.29 2.48
C ARG A 49 29.63 -16.41 3.10
N ALA A 50 28.44 -16.10 3.62
CA ALA A 50 27.50 -17.09 4.11
C ALA A 50 26.79 -17.87 2.97
N GLY A 51 26.99 -17.47 1.73
CA GLY A 51 26.47 -18.16 0.55
C GLY A 51 25.31 -17.49 -0.19
N ILE A 52 24.97 -16.26 0.15
CA ILE A 52 24.06 -15.43 -0.69
C ILE A 52 24.77 -15.12 -2.00
N LYS A 53 24.09 -15.41 -3.09
CA LYS A 53 24.56 -15.13 -4.46
C LYS A 53 23.62 -14.14 -5.15
N PRO A 54 24.11 -13.36 -6.12
CA PRO A 54 23.26 -12.50 -6.94
C PRO A 54 22.09 -13.27 -7.54
N GLY A 55 20.88 -12.70 -7.48
CA GLY A 55 19.64 -13.31 -7.95
C GLY A 55 18.99 -14.32 -6.99
N MET A 56 19.64 -14.74 -5.91
CA MET A 56 19.00 -15.60 -4.90
C MET A 56 17.84 -14.88 -4.23
N ARG A 57 16.70 -15.57 -4.11
CA ARG A 57 15.53 -15.03 -3.40
C ARG A 57 15.70 -15.23 -1.89
N ALA A 58 15.65 -14.13 -1.15
CA ALA A 58 15.76 -14.10 0.30
C ALA A 58 14.46 -13.60 0.93
N ALA A 59 13.72 -14.47 1.61
CA ALA A 59 12.55 -14.02 2.39
C ALA A 59 13.03 -13.23 3.60
N LEU A 60 12.53 -11.99 3.75
CA LEU A 60 12.88 -11.10 4.86
C LEU A 60 11.69 -10.98 5.82
N MET A 61 11.79 -11.66 6.96
CA MET A 61 10.75 -11.76 7.99
C MET A 61 11.25 -11.15 9.31
N VAL A 62 11.63 -9.86 9.21
CA VAL A 62 12.15 -9.06 10.33
C VAL A 62 11.18 -7.91 10.59
N THR A 63 10.90 -7.64 11.87
CA THR A 63 10.06 -6.49 12.26
C THR A 63 10.77 -5.17 11.98
N PRO A 64 10.04 -4.08 11.70
CA PRO A 64 10.61 -2.75 11.50
C PRO A 64 11.52 -2.38 12.68
N SER A 65 12.79 -2.12 12.37
CA SER A 65 13.86 -1.86 13.33
C SER A 65 15.12 -1.38 12.59
N ILE A 66 16.16 -1.02 13.31
CA ILE A 66 17.49 -0.73 12.73
C ILE A 66 17.98 -1.93 11.91
N GLU A 67 17.82 -3.14 12.43
CA GLU A 67 18.24 -4.38 11.78
C GLU A 67 17.44 -4.66 10.49
N PHE A 68 16.15 -4.33 10.47
CA PHE A 68 15.33 -4.44 9.26
C PHE A 68 15.87 -3.55 8.13
N VAL A 69 16.19 -2.29 8.45
CA VAL A 69 16.75 -1.33 7.47
C VAL A 69 18.11 -1.82 6.99
N ALA A 70 19.03 -2.13 7.90
CA ALA A 70 20.37 -2.58 7.55
C ALA A 70 20.36 -3.85 6.69
N LEU A 71 19.56 -4.86 7.07
CA LEU A 71 19.43 -6.12 6.34
C LEU A 71 18.83 -5.93 4.95
N THR A 72 17.84 -5.06 4.81
CA THR A 72 17.22 -4.81 3.50
C THR A 72 18.25 -4.25 2.52
N PHE A 73 18.97 -3.21 2.92
CA PHE A 73 20.00 -2.61 2.05
C PHE A 73 21.22 -3.53 1.86
N ALA A 74 21.59 -4.33 2.87
CA ALA A 74 22.66 -5.34 2.75
C ALA A 74 22.30 -6.45 1.75
N LEU A 75 21.05 -6.94 1.77
CA LEU A 75 20.56 -7.90 0.79
C LEU A 75 20.56 -7.33 -0.64
N TYR A 76 20.12 -6.08 -0.80
CA TYR A 76 20.19 -5.39 -2.10
C TYR A 76 21.65 -5.26 -2.58
N ARG A 77 22.57 -4.87 -1.70
CA ARG A 77 24.00 -4.75 -2.02
C ARG A 77 24.62 -6.11 -2.36
N ALA A 78 24.21 -7.17 -1.69
CA ALA A 78 24.65 -8.53 -2.01
C ALA A 78 24.01 -9.09 -3.30
N GLY A 79 23.15 -8.33 -3.98
CA GLY A 79 22.46 -8.73 -5.19
C GLY A 79 21.33 -9.73 -4.98
N ALA A 80 20.88 -9.94 -3.75
CA ALA A 80 19.75 -10.83 -3.46
C ALA A 80 18.42 -10.16 -3.85
N THR A 81 17.50 -10.96 -4.40
CA THR A 81 16.11 -10.55 -4.60
C THR A 81 15.35 -10.73 -3.28
N THR A 82 14.99 -9.64 -2.61
CA THR A 82 14.21 -9.73 -1.37
C THR A 82 12.78 -10.17 -1.65
N VAL A 83 12.26 -11.10 -0.85
CA VAL A 83 10.84 -11.47 -0.86
C VAL A 83 10.18 -10.83 0.36
N LEU A 84 9.37 -9.81 0.10
CA LEU A 84 8.67 -9.05 1.11
C LEU A 84 7.19 -9.43 1.11
N ILE A 85 6.70 -9.86 2.26
CA ILE A 85 5.32 -10.30 2.42
C ILE A 85 4.71 -9.48 3.56
N ASP A 86 3.61 -8.81 3.26
CA ASP A 86 2.86 -8.09 4.29
C ASP A 86 2.26 -9.09 5.30
N PRO A 87 2.65 -9.04 6.59
CA PRO A 87 2.12 -9.97 7.58
C PRO A 87 0.59 -9.83 7.81
N GLY A 88 -0.01 -8.69 7.44
CA GLY A 88 -1.45 -8.47 7.49
C GLY A 88 -2.28 -9.35 6.56
N ILE A 89 -1.65 -10.07 5.61
CA ILE A 89 -2.38 -11.01 4.73
C ILE A 89 -2.78 -12.33 5.43
N GLY A 90 -2.30 -12.56 6.64
CA GLY A 90 -2.59 -13.74 7.45
C GLY A 90 -1.72 -14.96 7.12
N LEU A 91 -1.62 -15.87 8.08
CA LEU A 91 -0.68 -17.01 8.06
C LEU A 91 -0.84 -17.93 6.83
N LYS A 92 -2.09 -18.21 6.43
CA LYS A 92 -2.40 -19.08 5.27
C LYS A 92 -1.90 -18.48 3.95
N ASN A 93 -2.12 -17.18 3.74
CA ASN A 93 -1.67 -16.50 2.54
C ASN A 93 -0.15 -16.30 2.56
N MET A 94 0.44 -16.03 3.73
CA MET A 94 1.89 -15.95 3.89
C MET A 94 2.57 -17.28 3.48
N ALA A 95 2.02 -18.42 3.91
CA ALA A 95 2.50 -19.74 3.51
C ALA A 95 2.45 -19.92 1.98
N ARG A 96 1.36 -19.47 1.33
CA ARG A 96 1.21 -19.52 -0.13
C ARG A 96 2.25 -18.65 -0.85
N CYS A 97 2.46 -17.42 -0.37
CA CYS A 97 3.48 -16.52 -0.94
C CYS A 97 4.89 -17.11 -0.86
N LEU A 98 5.25 -17.67 0.31
CA LEU A 98 6.55 -18.33 0.50
C LEU A 98 6.71 -19.58 -0.37
N ALA A 99 5.64 -20.36 -0.55
CA ALA A 99 5.65 -21.53 -1.43
C ALA A 99 5.80 -21.14 -2.91
N GLU A 100 5.19 -20.04 -3.33
CA GLU A 100 5.28 -19.50 -4.70
C GLU A 100 6.66 -18.89 -4.95
N ALA A 101 7.13 -18.02 -4.05
CA ALA A 101 8.43 -17.36 -4.18
C ALA A 101 9.60 -18.33 -4.12
N ARG A 102 9.44 -19.48 -3.45
CA ARG A 102 10.49 -20.50 -3.25
C ARG A 102 11.83 -19.87 -2.85
N PRO A 103 11.89 -19.12 -1.72
CA PRO A 103 13.12 -18.45 -1.31
C PRO A 103 14.20 -19.46 -0.99
N GLU A 104 15.43 -19.15 -1.43
CA GLU A 104 16.62 -19.96 -1.19
C GLU A 104 17.30 -19.60 0.13
N ALA A 105 17.03 -18.38 0.63
CA ALA A 105 17.43 -17.91 1.95
C ALA A 105 16.23 -17.43 2.76
N PHE A 106 16.27 -17.59 4.06
CA PHE A 106 15.28 -17.12 5.02
C PHE A 106 15.96 -16.27 6.09
N VAL A 107 15.68 -14.98 6.10
CA VAL A 107 16.19 -14.01 7.06
C VAL A 107 15.04 -13.61 7.98
N GLY A 108 15.10 -13.97 9.25
CA GLY A 108 13.98 -13.77 10.14
C GLY A 108 14.33 -13.57 11.60
N ILE A 109 13.39 -12.99 12.35
CA ILE A 109 13.44 -12.96 13.81
C ILE A 109 13.20 -14.38 14.38
N PRO A 110 13.55 -14.66 15.64
CA PRO A 110 13.35 -15.99 16.26
C PRO A 110 11.92 -16.52 16.11
N LYS A 111 10.91 -15.65 16.30
CA LYS A 111 9.49 -16.00 16.13
C LYS A 111 9.17 -16.44 14.69
N ALA A 112 9.78 -15.79 13.68
CA ALA A 112 9.58 -16.15 12.27
C ALA A 112 10.21 -17.52 11.94
N HIS A 113 11.41 -17.83 12.51
CA HIS A 113 12.02 -19.14 12.37
C HIS A 113 11.21 -20.25 13.07
N ALA A 114 10.67 -19.99 14.26
CA ALA A 114 9.79 -20.92 14.93
C ALA A 114 8.53 -21.19 14.07
N ALA A 115 7.89 -20.15 13.55
CA ALA A 115 6.75 -20.29 12.65
C ALA A 115 7.14 -21.06 11.37
N ARG A 116 8.31 -20.79 10.78
CA ARG A 116 8.84 -21.52 9.62
C ARG A 116 8.91 -23.03 9.87
N LEU A 117 9.44 -23.43 11.02
CA LEU A 117 9.55 -24.84 11.39
C LEU A 117 8.19 -25.47 11.67
N LEU A 118 7.38 -24.83 12.51
CA LEU A 118 6.07 -25.37 12.93
C LEU A 118 5.04 -25.44 11.79
N LEU A 119 5.05 -24.44 10.89
CA LEU A 119 4.09 -24.33 9.79
C LEU A 119 4.64 -24.84 8.45
N GLY A 120 5.88 -25.29 8.42
CA GLY A 120 6.54 -25.83 7.22
C GLY A 120 6.77 -24.79 6.12
N TRP A 121 7.03 -23.52 6.49
CA TRP A 121 7.25 -22.44 5.54
C TRP A 121 8.64 -22.48 4.91
N ALA A 122 8.77 -21.87 3.71
CA ALA A 122 10.05 -21.70 3.01
C ALA A 122 10.91 -22.98 2.96
N LYS A 123 10.31 -24.11 2.62
CA LYS A 123 10.99 -25.42 2.53
C LYS A 123 12.16 -25.44 1.53
N SER A 124 12.17 -24.52 0.56
CA SER A 124 13.26 -24.32 -0.39
C SER A 124 14.50 -23.65 0.20
N SER A 125 14.36 -23.02 1.38
CA SER A 125 15.46 -22.29 2.00
C SER A 125 16.56 -23.25 2.49
N ARG A 126 17.78 -23.00 2.01
CA ARG A 126 18.99 -23.72 2.40
C ARG A 126 19.87 -22.91 3.35
N LEU A 127 19.68 -21.59 3.37
CA LEU A 127 20.40 -20.66 4.24
C LEU A 127 19.41 -19.95 5.16
N ASN A 128 19.61 -20.12 6.47
CA ASN A 128 18.78 -19.47 7.49
C ASN A 128 19.63 -18.44 8.23
N ILE A 129 19.12 -17.21 8.36
CA ILE A 129 19.82 -16.11 9.02
C ILE A 129 18.90 -15.55 10.10
N THR A 130 19.41 -15.40 11.31
CA THR A 130 18.62 -14.96 12.46
C THR A 130 18.92 -13.50 12.82
N ALA A 131 17.89 -12.66 12.73
CA ALA A 131 17.92 -11.31 13.30
C ALA A 131 17.45 -11.38 14.76
N GLY A 132 18.41 -11.44 15.69
CA GLY A 132 18.19 -11.62 17.13
C GLY A 132 18.85 -12.88 17.68
N THR A 133 18.34 -13.39 18.80
CA THR A 133 18.89 -14.58 19.45
C THR A 133 18.66 -15.84 18.62
N ARG A 134 19.70 -16.47 18.19
CA ARG A 134 19.64 -17.74 17.46
C ARG A 134 19.36 -18.91 18.41
N TRP A 135 18.47 -19.81 18.01
CA TRP A 135 18.21 -21.07 18.70
C TRP A 135 18.80 -22.26 17.89
N PHE A 136 18.08 -23.37 17.81
CA PHE A 136 18.54 -24.66 17.26
C PHE A 136 18.41 -24.81 15.73
N TRP A 137 17.82 -23.85 15.00
CA TRP A 137 17.56 -23.98 13.54
C TRP A 137 18.77 -23.76 12.63
N GLY A 138 19.95 -23.55 13.18
CA GLY A 138 21.20 -23.41 12.42
C GLY A 138 21.35 -22.05 11.73
N GLY A 139 22.40 -21.91 10.94
CA GLY A 139 22.76 -20.69 10.20
C GLY A 139 23.40 -19.61 11.09
N PRO A 140 23.89 -18.51 10.51
CA PRO A 140 24.45 -17.39 11.24
C PRO A 140 23.38 -16.50 11.85
N ASP A 141 23.70 -15.85 12.97
CA ASP A 141 23.04 -14.64 13.44
C ASP A 141 23.74 -13.39 12.89
N LEU A 142 23.21 -12.20 13.21
CA LEU A 142 23.78 -10.94 12.70
C LEU A 142 25.21 -10.70 13.20
N ALA A 143 25.55 -11.12 14.43
CA ALA A 143 26.90 -10.98 14.94
C ALA A 143 27.86 -11.88 14.18
N ALA A 144 27.45 -13.10 13.86
CA ALA A 144 28.25 -14.02 13.05
C ALA A 144 28.40 -13.52 11.61
N LEU A 145 27.34 -12.92 11.02
CA LEU A 145 27.43 -12.31 9.68
C LEU A 145 28.42 -11.14 9.65
N ARG A 146 28.39 -10.27 10.67
CA ARG A 146 29.36 -9.17 10.77
C ARG A 146 30.78 -9.68 10.83
N ARG A 147 31.05 -10.68 11.70
CA ARG A 147 32.38 -11.32 11.76
C ARG A 147 32.80 -11.95 10.43
N LEU A 148 31.87 -12.59 9.70
CA LEU A 148 32.17 -13.13 8.37
C LEU A 148 32.49 -12.02 7.37
N GLY A 149 31.91 -10.84 7.51
CA GLY A 149 32.15 -9.67 6.65
C GLY A 149 33.48 -8.94 6.96
N GLU A 150 34.05 -9.11 8.15
CA GLU A 150 35.29 -8.45 8.54
C GLU A 150 36.43 -8.78 7.56
N GLY A 151 37.10 -7.73 7.08
CA GLY A 151 38.18 -7.84 6.11
C GLY A 151 37.79 -8.36 4.71
N ALA A 152 36.51 -8.57 4.46
CA ALA A 152 36.01 -8.90 3.11
C ALA A 152 35.56 -7.65 2.36
N PRO A 153 35.82 -7.56 1.04
CA PRO A 153 35.24 -6.50 0.24
C PRO A 153 33.72 -6.66 0.19
N ALA A 154 32.99 -5.56 0.34
CA ALA A 154 31.56 -5.57 0.08
C ALA A 154 31.31 -5.89 -1.41
N PRO A 155 30.23 -6.64 -1.75
CA PRO A 155 29.84 -6.85 -3.13
C PRO A 155 29.67 -5.54 -3.89
N ASP A 156 30.08 -5.52 -5.15
CA ASP A 156 29.91 -4.35 -6.01
C ASP A 156 28.43 -4.17 -6.37
N PRO A 157 27.80 -3.06 -6.00
CA PRO A 157 26.41 -2.80 -6.36
C PRO A 157 26.15 -2.76 -7.87
N ALA A 158 27.13 -2.40 -8.69
CA ALA A 158 26.99 -2.36 -10.15
C ALA A 158 26.91 -3.76 -10.79
N ALA A 159 27.42 -4.79 -10.11
CA ALA A 159 27.39 -6.19 -10.58
C ALA A 159 26.12 -6.94 -10.16
N THR A 160 25.11 -6.27 -9.63
CA THR A 160 23.90 -6.91 -9.11
C THR A 160 22.81 -7.08 -10.20
N PRO A 161 21.94 -8.11 -10.09
CA PRO A 161 20.80 -8.27 -10.97
C PRO A 161 19.85 -7.08 -10.92
N GLU A 162 19.10 -6.89 -12.01
CA GLU A 162 18.09 -5.81 -12.10
C GLU A 162 16.97 -5.95 -11.06
N ILE A 163 16.55 -7.18 -10.75
CA ILE A 163 15.44 -7.45 -9.83
C ILE A 163 15.90 -7.27 -8.38
N ALA A 164 15.32 -6.29 -7.71
CA ALA A 164 15.59 -5.99 -6.31
C ALA A 164 14.67 -6.74 -5.35
N SER A 165 13.37 -6.87 -5.69
CA SER A 165 12.37 -7.36 -4.75
C SER A 165 11.17 -8.02 -5.43
N ILE A 166 10.53 -8.95 -4.72
CA ILE A 166 9.20 -9.49 -5.01
C ILE A 166 8.30 -9.11 -3.85
N ASN A 167 7.37 -8.18 -4.10
CA ASN A 167 6.50 -7.62 -3.08
C ASN A 167 5.12 -8.27 -3.15
N PHE A 168 4.78 -9.12 -2.20
CA PHE A 168 3.46 -9.75 -2.12
C PHE A 168 2.47 -8.87 -1.38
N THR A 169 1.35 -8.61 -2.03
CA THR A 169 0.24 -7.85 -1.46
C THR A 169 -1.03 -8.66 -1.42
N SER A 170 -1.92 -8.29 -0.51
CA SER A 170 -3.29 -8.79 -0.52
C SER A 170 -4.00 -8.25 -1.76
N GLY A 171 -4.02 -9.02 -2.85
CA GLY A 171 -4.90 -8.70 -3.97
C GLY A 171 -6.32 -8.50 -3.46
N SER A 172 -7.02 -7.45 -3.92
CA SER A 172 -8.39 -7.15 -3.49
C SER A 172 -9.41 -8.24 -3.84
N THR A 173 -9.03 -9.21 -4.68
CA THR A 173 -9.95 -10.19 -5.28
C THR A 173 -9.30 -11.54 -5.50
N GLY A 174 -8.50 -12.04 -4.56
CA GLY A 174 -7.93 -13.37 -4.75
C GLY A 174 -6.66 -13.67 -3.97
N ALA A 175 -5.95 -14.72 -4.39
CA ALA A 175 -4.65 -15.07 -3.81
C ALA A 175 -3.64 -13.92 -4.00
N PRO A 176 -2.80 -13.64 -2.99
CA PRO A 176 -1.76 -12.62 -3.10
C PRO A 176 -0.88 -12.83 -4.32
N LYS A 177 -0.46 -11.73 -4.96
CA LYS A 177 0.44 -11.75 -6.12
C LYS A 177 1.73 -11.05 -5.76
N GLY A 178 2.86 -11.57 -6.18
CA GLY A 178 4.18 -10.97 -6.00
C GLY A 178 4.52 -10.02 -7.14
N ALA A 179 4.42 -8.71 -6.94
CA ALA A 179 4.88 -7.74 -7.93
C ALA A 179 6.41 -7.70 -7.93
N VAL A 180 7.00 -7.81 -9.12
CA VAL A 180 8.46 -7.73 -9.29
C VAL A 180 8.89 -6.26 -9.31
N TYR A 181 9.88 -5.92 -8.51
CA TYR A 181 10.46 -4.59 -8.43
C TYR A 181 11.90 -4.63 -8.91
N THR A 182 12.26 -3.67 -9.76
CA THR A 182 13.66 -3.47 -10.17
C THR A 182 14.31 -2.38 -9.33
N HIS A 183 15.64 -2.37 -9.28
CA HIS A 183 16.38 -1.29 -8.64
C HIS A 183 16.10 0.06 -9.32
N ALA A 184 15.99 0.08 -10.64
CA ALA A 184 15.65 1.29 -11.39
C ALA A 184 14.26 1.83 -11.03
N MET A 185 13.27 0.93 -10.83
CA MET A 185 11.94 1.31 -10.37
C MET A 185 11.98 1.96 -8.98
N PHE A 186 12.70 1.36 -8.01
CA PHE A 186 12.87 1.95 -6.69
C PHE A 186 13.58 3.31 -6.74
N ALA A 187 14.63 3.44 -7.57
CA ALA A 187 15.35 4.70 -7.74
C ALA A 187 14.44 5.79 -8.33
N ALA A 188 13.65 5.45 -9.33
CA ALA A 188 12.66 6.36 -9.91
C ALA A 188 11.63 6.82 -8.87
N GLN A 189 11.08 5.88 -8.09
CA GLN A 189 10.15 6.18 -6.99
C GLN A 189 10.78 7.13 -5.96
N ALA A 190 12.02 6.85 -5.53
CA ALA A 190 12.73 7.69 -4.56
C ALA A 190 12.93 9.12 -5.11
N ALA A 191 13.38 9.27 -6.36
CA ALA A 191 13.57 10.56 -6.99
C ALA A 191 12.26 11.36 -7.10
N MET A 192 11.18 10.69 -7.54
CA MET A 192 9.85 11.28 -7.69
C MET A 192 9.26 11.73 -6.34
N LEU A 193 9.43 10.94 -5.27
CA LEU A 193 9.00 11.31 -3.92
C LEU A 193 9.79 12.51 -3.41
N LYS A 194 11.12 12.51 -3.61
CA LYS A 194 11.99 13.63 -3.20
C LYS A 194 11.57 14.94 -3.83
N GLU A 195 11.35 14.93 -5.14
CA GLU A 195 10.98 16.13 -5.90
C GLU A 195 9.59 16.65 -5.50
N TYR A 196 8.59 15.77 -5.53
CA TYR A 196 7.20 16.16 -5.27
C TYR A 196 6.96 16.67 -3.86
N PHE A 197 7.48 15.97 -2.86
CA PHE A 197 7.34 16.36 -1.46
C PHE A 197 8.44 17.33 -0.99
N ARG A 198 9.38 17.72 -1.86
CA ARG A 198 10.51 18.60 -1.53
C ARG A 198 11.24 18.12 -0.28
N ILE A 199 11.64 16.82 -0.31
CA ILE A 199 12.28 16.20 0.85
C ILE A 199 13.67 16.77 1.05
N GLU A 200 13.88 17.37 2.23
CA GLU A 200 15.16 17.93 2.65
C GLU A 200 15.93 16.91 3.50
N PRO A 201 17.15 16.50 3.08
CA PRO A 201 17.98 15.58 3.85
C PRO A 201 18.31 16.12 5.25
N GLY A 202 18.36 15.24 6.25
CA GLY A 202 18.65 15.59 7.64
C GLY A 202 17.43 15.96 8.49
N ALA A 203 16.24 16.07 7.90
CA ALA A 203 14.99 16.24 8.63
C ALA A 203 14.49 14.90 9.22
N PHE A 204 13.55 14.97 10.17
CA PHE A 204 13.00 13.80 10.83
C PHE A 204 11.66 13.38 10.22
N SER A 205 11.47 12.07 10.03
CA SER A 205 10.22 11.46 9.58
C SER A 205 9.75 10.38 10.57
N VAL A 206 8.43 10.23 10.71
CA VAL A 206 7.81 9.13 11.44
C VAL A 206 7.04 8.26 10.45
N PRO A 207 7.69 7.25 9.84
CA PRO A 207 7.04 6.31 8.93
C PRO A 207 6.35 5.20 9.74
N THR A 208 5.04 5.07 9.62
CA THR A 208 4.27 3.99 10.25
C THR A 208 4.01 2.82 9.30
N PHE A 209 4.72 2.78 8.18
CA PHE A 209 4.73 1.68 7.23
C PHE A 209 6.17 1.33 6.81
N PRO A 210 6.62 0.06 6.96
CA PRO A 210 8.03 -0.31 6.85
C PRO A 210 8.68 0.02 5.51
N LEU A 211 7.97 -0.17 4.38
CA LEU A 211 8.53 0.11 3.06
C LEU A 211 8.75 1.62 2.82
N PHE A 212 7.90 2.47 3.40
CA PHE A 212 8.12 3.92 3.32
C PHE A 212 9.29 4.39 4.17
N ALA A 213 9.56 3.70 5.29
CA ALA A 213 10.76 3.94 6.07
C ALA A 213 12.05 3.74 5.25
N LEU A 214 12.06 2.76 4.33
CA LEU A 214 13.20 2.53 3.43
C LEU A 214 13.40 3.66 2.43
N PHE A 215 12.31 4.26 1.89
CA PHE A 215 12.43 5.44 1.05
C PHE A 215 12.92 6.65 1.84
N ASP A 216 12.34 6.92 3.00
CA ASP A 216 12.69 8.07 3.82
C ASP A 216 14.19 8.06 4.17
N VAL A 217 14.73 6.94 4.67
CA VAL A 217 16.16 6.84 5.01
C VAL A 217 17.05 6.90 3.77
N ALA A 218 16.64 6.31 2.64
CA ALA A 218 17.37 6.39 1.38
C ALA A 218 17.41 7.82 0.80
N LEU A 219 16.46 8.68 1.20
CA LEU A 219 16.39 10.09 0.82
C LEU A 219 17.08 11.02 1.84
N GLY A 220 17.73 10.45 2.85
CA GLY A 220 18.50 11.20 3.85
C GLY A 220 17.67 11.72 5.01
N LEU A 221 16.41 11.29 5.18
CA LEU A 221 15.63 11.60 6.37
C LEU A 221 16.09 10.73 7.55
N THR A 222 16.13 11.29 8.74
CA THR A 222 16.21 10.52 9.98
C THR A 222 14.85 9.90 10.26
N ILE A 223 14.75 8.58 10.19
CA ILE A 223 13.49 7.90 10.52
C ILE A 223 13.40 7.57 12.00
N VAL A 224 12.27 7.90 12.61
CA VAL A 224 11.90 7.50 13.98
C VAL A 224 10.83 6.43 13.88
N ILE A 225 11.21 5.18 14.11
CA ILE A 225 10.32 4.02 14.03
C ILE A 225 9.54 3.92 15.34
N PRO A 226 8.19 4.07 15.34
CA PRO A 226 7.39 4.01 16.57
C PRO A 226 7.26 2.57 17.09
N GLU A 227 7.13 2.43 18.40
CA GLU A 227 6.80 1.16 19.08
C GLU A 227 5.31 0.85 18.89
N MET A 228 4.99 0.12 17.83
CA MET A 228 3.60 -0.21 17.49
C MET A 228 3.47 -1.57 16.80
N ASP A 229 2.27 -2.11 16.77
CA ASP A 229 1.94 -3.24 15.90
C ASP A 229 1.63 -2.74 14.48
N PHE A 230 2.58 -2.88 13.57
CA PHE A 230 2.45 -2.47 12.16
C PHE A 230 1.39 -3.25 11.39
N THR A 231 0.91 -4.38 11.92
CA THR A 231 -0.19 -5.15 11.31
C THR A 231 -1.57 -4.59 11.71
N ARG A 232 -1.62 -3.75 12.75
CA ARG A 232 -2.85 -3.16 13.29
C ARG A 232 -2.72 -1.65 13.50
N PRO A 233 -2.48 -0.87 12.44
CA PRO A 233 -2.17 0.56 12.55
C PRO A 233 -3.25 1.38 13.26
N ALA A 234 -4.53 0.98 13.19
CA ALA A 234 -5.62 1.63 13.92
C ALA A 234 -5.52 1.49 15.44
N ALA A 235 -4.75 0.50 15.94
CA ALA A 235 -4.55 0.27 17.37
C ALA A 235 -3.29 0.96 17.93
N VAL A 236 -2.70 1.90 17.18
CA VAL A 236 -1.57 2.70 17.64
C VAL A 236 -1.95 3.50 18.89
N ASP A 237 -1.03 3.62 19.85
CA ASP A 237 -1.18 4.61 20.94
C ASP A 237 -0.96 6.04 20.38
N PRO A 238 -2.01 6.86 20.25
CA PRO A 238 -1.91 8.18 19.68
C PRO A 238 -1.14 9.17 20.57
N ALA A 239 -1.10 8.96 21.89
CA ALA A 239 -0.32 9.78 22.80
C ALA A 239 1.17 9.55 22.60
N MET A 240 1.59 8.28 22.51
CA MET A 240 2.97 7.90 22.19
C MET A 240 3.38 8.46 20.82
N LEU A 241 2.55 8.28 19.79
CA LEU A 241 2.87 8.72 18.43
C LEU A 241 3.02 10.24 18.33
N SER A 242 2.07 11.01 18.90
CA SER A 242 2.16 12.47 18.94
C SER A 242 3.34 12.95 19.77
N GLY A 243 3.65 12.27 20.87
CA GLY A 243 4.82 12.53 21.69
C GLY A 243 6.13 12.34 20.92
N LEU A 244 6.26 11.29 20.10
CA LEU A 244 7.43 11.07 19.23
C LEU A 244 7.58 12.19 18.19
N ILE A 245 6.49 12.53 17.50
CA ILE A 245 6.48 13.60 16.50
C ILE A 245 6.99 14.91 17.10
N ASN A 246 6.43 15.30 18.26
CA ASN A 246 6.79 16.55 18.94
C ASN A 246 8.22 16.50 19.53
N LYS A 247 8.63 15.37 20.13
CA LYS A 247 9.97 15.18 20.71
C LYS A 247 11.07 15.37 19.67
N TYR A 248 10.92 14.74 18.52
CA TYR A 248 11.92 14.79 17.44
C TYR A 248 11.67 15.92 16.46
N LYS A 249 10.62 16.71 16.63
CA LYS A 249 10.20 17.76 15.69
C LYS A 249 10.11 17.24 14.26
N ALA A 250 9.47 16.07 14.12
CA ALA A 250 9.35 15.44 12.81
C ALA A 250 8.59 16.35 11.84
N VAL A 251 9.10 16.45 10.62
CA VAL A 251 8.50 17.26 9.55
C VAL A 251 7.53 16.44 8.70
N GLN A 252 7.61 15.12 8.78
CA GLN A 252 6.80 14.21 7.97
C GLN A 252 6.22 13.08 8.82
N LEU A 253 4.93 12.82 8.62
CA LEU A 253 4.21 11.65 9.10
C LEU A 253 3.67 10.87 7.90
N PHE A 254 4.02 9.59 7.79
CA PHE A 254 3.35 8.66 6.89
C PHE A 254 2.46 7.71 7.68
N GLY A 255 1.17 7.62 7.34
CA GLY A 255 0.25 6.72 8.03
C GLY A 255 -0.94 6.26 7.17
N SER A 256 -1.47 5.07 7.49
CA SER A 256 -2.72 4.62 6.87
C SER A 256 -3.89 5.52 7.29
N PRO A 257 -5.00 5.59 6.50
CA PRO A 257 -6.19 6.35 6.88
C PRO A 257 -6.72 6.00 8.27
N ALA A 258 -6.66 4.73 8.65
CA ALA A 258 -7.10 4.25 9.96
C ALA A 258 -6.22 4.76 11.12
N LEU A 259 -4.90 4.82 10.92
CA LEU A 259 -3.98 5.41 11.89
C LEU A 259 -4.21 6.92 12.02
N ILE A 260 -4.35 7.62 10.90
CA ILE A 260 -4.61 9.08 10.90
C ILE A 260 -5.96 9.38 11.56
N ASP A 261 -6.99 8.54 11.37
CA ASP A 261 -8.27 8.70 12.08
C ASP A 261 -8.09 8.58 13.60
N THR A 262 -7.37 7.53 14.07
CA THR A 262 -7.08 7.36 15.51
C THR A 262 -6.33 8.56 16.08
N LEU A 263 -5.27 9.01 15.40
CA LEU A 263 -4.47 10.16 15.83
C LEU A 263 -5.30 11.45 15.85
N SER A 264 -6.11 11.69 14.82
CA SER A 264 -6.92 12.91 14.70
C SER A 264 -8.06 12.97 15.71
N ARG A 265 -8.67 11.84 16.08
CA ARG A 265 -9.66 11.76 17.17
C ARG A 265 -9.04 12.08 18.52
N TYR A 266 -7.84 11.56 18.76
CA TYR A 266 -7.08 11.90 19.97
C TYR A 266 -6.77 13.40 20.04
N GLY A 267 -6.26 13.98 18.94
CA GLY A 267 -5.99 15.41 18.86
C GLY A 267 -7.23 16.27 19.13
N ALA A 268 -8.38 15.89 18.55
CA ALA A 268 -9.65 16.58 18.79
C ALA A 268 -10.13 16.49 20.24
N ALA A 269 -9.89 15.36 20.91
CA ALA A 269 -10.30 15.14 22.30
C ALA A 269 -9.39 15.83 23.32
N THR A 270 -8.08 15.97 23.02
CA THR A 270 -7.07 16.45 23.98
C THR A 270 -6.52 17.84 23.67
N GLY A 271 -6.83 18.41 22.50
CA GLY A 271 -6.20 19.65 22.04
C GLY A 271 -4.75 19.48 21.60
N THR A 272 -4.26 18.24 21.41
CA THR A 272 -2.88 17.96 20.99
C THR A 272 -2.62 18.49 19.59
N THR A 273 -1.51 19.23 19.41
CA THR A 273 -1.06 19.77 18.13
C THR A 273 0.27 19.17 17.70
N LEU A 274 0.55 19.21 16.39
CA LEU A 274 1.75 18.69 15.75
C LEU A 274 2.42 19.79 14.90
N PRO A 275 2.92 20.87 15.54
CA PRO A 275 3.33 22.08 14.84
C PRO A 275 4.61 21.93 14.02
N SER A 276 5.37 20.85 14.19
CA SER A 276 6.59 20.59 13.41
C SER A 276 6.33 19.93 12.06
N LEU A 277 5.16 19.29 11.92
CA LEU A 277 4.84 18.62 10.65
C LEU A 277 4.70 19.67 9.52
N GLU A 278 5.41 19.43 8.44
CA GLU A 278 5.32 20.15 7.17
C GLU A 278 4.45 19.42 6.17
N ARG A 279 4.23 18.12 6.39
CA ARG A 279 3.35 17.27 5.58
C ARG A 279 2.88 16.04 6.33
N VAL A 280 1.65 15.63 6.02
CA VAL A 280 1.10 14.33 6.39
C VAL A 280 0.79 13.58 5.10
N ILE A 281 1.23 12.33 5.00
CA ILE A 281 1.00 11.48 3.81
C ILE A 281 0.16 10.28 4.25
N SER A 282 -1.02 10.11 3.65
CA SER A 282 -1.92 9.00 3.96
C SER A 282 -2.40 8.31 2.69
N CYS A 283 -2.14 7.02 2.56
CA CYS A 283 -2.52 6.24 1.39
C CYS A 283 -2.93 4.80 1.71
N GLY A 284 -3.28 4.04 0.66
CA GLY A 284 -3.73 2.64 0.74
C GLY A 284 -5.24 2.47 0.73
N ALA A 285 -5.99 3.52 1.09
CA ALA A 285 -7.44 3.64 0.96
C ALA A 285 -7.83 5.12 0.92
N PRO A 286 -9.05 5.47 0.48
CA PRO A 286 -9.55 6.84 0.55
C PRO A 286 -9.57 7.37 1.99
N VAL A 287 -9.16 8.62 2.17
CA VAL A 287 -9.24 9.34 3.45
C VAL A 287 -10.52 10.17 3.46
N SER A 288 -11.36 10.01 4.48
CA SER A 288 -12.61 10.78 4.55
C SER A 288 -12.36 12.26 4.84
N ALA A 289 -13.23 13.13 4.35
CA ALA A 289 -13.17 14.58 4.60
C ALA A 289 -13.11 14.91 6.09
N ALA A 290 -13.87 14.19 6.92
CA ALA A 290 -13.87 14.36 8.37
C ALA A 290 -12.52 14.04 9.03
N VAL A 291 -11.79 13.04 8.52
CA VAL A 291 -10.43 12.72 9.00
C VAL A 291 -9.45 13.81 8.59
N ILE A 292 -9.53 14.26 7.33
CA ILE A 292 -8.70 15.37 6.83
C ILE A 292 -8.93 16.63 7.65
N GLU A 293 -10.19 17.02 7.87
CA GLU A 293 -10.53 18.19 8.67
C GLU A 293 -9.96 18.10 10.10
N ARG A 294 -10.14 16.95 10.77
CA ARG A 294 -9.63 16.77 12.13
C ARG A 294 -8.11 16.82 12.21
N VAL A 295 -7.39 16.13 11.30
CA VAL A 295 -5.93 16.14 11.35
C VAL A 295 -5.37 17.52 10.98
N THR A 296 -5.99 18.24 10.05
CA THR A 296 -5.59 19.62 9.69
C THR A 296 -5.65 20.56 10.89
N LYS A 297 -6.61 20.40 11.78
CA LYS A 297 -6.70 21.19 13.04
C LYS A 297 -5.54 20.94 14.02
N MET A 298 -4.83 19.83 13.89
CA MET A 298 -3.61 19.55 14.67
C MET A 298 -2.35 20.18 14.09
N LEU A 299 -2.39 20.63 12.84
CA LEU A 299 -1.24 21.10 12.06
C LEU A 299 -1.17 22.63 12.05
N LYS A 300 -0.01 23.15 11.65
CA LYS A 300 0.08 24.58 11.30
C LYS A 300 -0.83 24.89 10.11
N PRO A 301 -1.44 26.09 10.05
CA PRO A 301 -2.18 26.53 8.88
C PRO A 301 -1.32 26.42 7.61
N GLY A 302 -1.91 25.84 6.55
CA GLY A 302 -1.21 25.62 5.27
C GLY A 302 -0.36 24.34 5.20
N THR A 303 -0.28 23.54 6.25
CA THR A 303 0.40 22.23 6.19
C THR A 303 -0.45 21.24 5.36
N PRO A 304 0.05 20.71 4.24
CA PRO A 304 -0.72 19.82 3.39
C PRO A 304 -0.89 18.42 3.99
N VAL A 305 -2.08 17.85 3.79
CA VAL A 305 -2.38 16.44 4.00
C VAL A 305 -2.50 15.79 2.62
N TYR A 306 -1.49 15.05 2.21
CA TYR A 306 -1.46 14.40 0.90
C TYR A 306 -2.11 13.03 0.93
N THR A 307 -2.88 12.72 -0.12
CA THR A 307 -3.51 11.41 -0.31
C THR A 307 -3.08 10.79 -1.65
N PRO A 308 -1.86 10.19 -1.69
CA PRO A 308 -1.38 9.54 -2.90
C PRO A 308 -2.21 8.32 -3.27
N TYR A 309 -2.47 8.16 -4.57
CA TYR A 309 -3.08 6.99 -5.18
C TYR A 309 -2.02 6.14 -5.89
N GLY A 310 -2.18 4.83 -5.78
CA GLY A 310 -1.34 3.82 -6.43
C GLY A 310 -1.62 2.43 -5.91
N ALA A 311 -0.96 1.47 -6.48
CA ALA A 311 -0.93 0.07 -6.06
C ALA A 311 0.51 -0.41 -6.01
N THR A 312 0.76 -1.57 -5.41
CA THR A 312 2.12 -2.15 -5.39
C THR A 312 2.68 -2.31 -6.80
N GLU A 313 1.84 -2.57 -7.78
CA GLU A 313 2.22 -2.72 -9.18
C GLU A 313 2.59 -1.41 -9.89
N ALA A 314 2.17 -0.27 -9.33
CA ALA A 314 2.49 1.08 -9.82
C ALA A 314 2.21 2.10 -8.71
N LEU A 315 3.23 2.73 -8.16
CA LEU A 315 3.15 3.82 -7.20
C LEU A 315 4.39 4.73 -7.24
N PRO A 316 4.23 6.05 -6.98
CA PRO A 316 2.96 6.78 -6.91
C PRO A 316 2.34 6.99 -8.30
N VAL A 317 1.01 7.00 -8.42
CA VAL A 317 0.30 7.22 -9.69
C VAL A 317 -0.25 8.64 -9.79
N ALA A 318 -0.97 9.06 -8.76
CA ALA A 318 -1.58 10.39 -8.68
C ALA A 318 -1.58 10.86 -7.23
N CYS A 319 -1.79 12.15 -7.01
CA CYS A 319 -1.89 12.71 -5.68
C CYS A 319 -2.84 13.90 -5.64
N VAL A 320 -3.54 14.04 -4.52
CA VAL A 320 -4.38 15.20 -4.21
C VAL A 320 -4.13 15.63 -2.77
N SER A 321 -4.21 16.93 -2.51
CA SER A 321 -4.17 17.47 -1.15
C SER A 321 -5.55 17.47 -0.51
N GLY A 322 -5.58 17.49 0.83
CA GLY A 322 -6.82 17.63 1.59
C GLY A 322 -7.55 18.95 1.31
N GLU A 323 -6.80 20.01 1.03
CA GLU A 323 -7.35 21.31 0.64
C GLU A 323 -8.08 21.23 -0.71
N GLU A 324 -7.45 20.62 -1.72
CA GLU A 324 -8.11 20.38 -3.01
C GLU A 324 -9.35 19.51 -2.87
N LEU A 325 -9.29 18.44 -2.05
CA LEU A 325 -10.45 17.58 -1.80
C LEU A 325 -11.61 18.35 -1.16
N ALA A 326 -11.33 19.21 -0.20
CA ALA A 326 -12.34 20.04 0.46
C ALA A 326 -13.01 21.03 -0.51
N ALA A 327 -12.24 21.58 -1.46
CA ALA A 327 -12.75 22.50 -2.47
C ALA A 327 -13.61 21.84 -3.55
N LEU A 328 -13.46 20.53 -3.79
CA LEU A 328 -14.17 19.82 -4.86
C LEU A 328 -15.58 19.41 -4.49
N GLY A 329 -15.88 19.20 -3.22
CA GLY A 329 -17.15 18.65 -2.78
C GLY A 329 -17.40 17.20 -3.25
N PRO A 330 -18.62 16.68 -3.06
CA PRO A 330 -18.98 15.32 -3.50
C PRO A 330 -19.06 15.24 -5.03
N GLY A 331 -18.49 14.16 -5.59
CA GLY A 331 -18.46 13.91 -7.03
C GLY A 331 -18.83 12.46 -7.39
N ARG A 332 -18.78 12.12 -8.68
CA ARG A 332 -18.98 10.75 -9.17
C ARG A 332 -17.75 9.87 -8.89
N GLY A 333 -17.39 9.70 -7.64
CA GLY A 333 -16.21 8.94 -7.20
C GLY A 333 -15.37 9.73 -6.19
N VAL A 334 -14.19 9.20 -5.86
CA VAL A 334 -13.20 9.86 -5.01
C VAL A 334 -12.13 10.46 -5.90
N CYS A 335 -11.93 11.78 -5.83
CA CYS A 335 -10.82 12.42 -6.54
C CYS A 335 -9.49 11.93 -5.95
N VAL A 336 -8.62 11.42 -6.80
CA VAL A 336 -7.26 11.00 -6.43
C VAL A 336 -6.18 11.93 -7.00
N GLY A 337 -6.63 13.05 -7.61
CA GLY A 337 -5.77 14.12 -8.07
C GLY A 337 -5.27 13.96 -9.50
N ARG A 338 -4.23 14.72 -9.82
CA ARG A 338 -3.55 14.63 -11.11
C ARG A 338 -2.47 13.57 -11.09
N SER A 339 -2.14 13.06 -12.29
CA SER A 339 -1.02 12.16 -12.48
C SER A 339 0.25 12.73 -11.87
N TRP A 340 1.02 11.87 -11.22
CA TRP A 340 2.32 12.24 -10.70
C TRP A 340 3.25 12.67 -11.84
N PRO A 341 4.12 13.67 -11.66
CA PRO A 341 5.11 14.05 -12.68
C PRO A 341 5.91 12.83 -13.16
N GLY A 342 6.01 12.63 -14.48
CA GLY A 342 6.66 11.46 -15.07
C GLY A 342 5.82 10.19 -15.14
N VAL A 343 4.55 10.25 -14.69
CA VAL A 343 3.56 9.15 -14.82
C VAL A 343 2.42 9.59 -15.72
N GLU A 344 2.07 8.74 -16.65
CA GLU A 344 0.91 8.94 -17.51
C GLU A 344 -0.22 8.02 -17.07
N THR A 345 -1.42 8.57 -16.92
CA THR A 345 -2.63 7.80 -16.61
C THR A 345 -3.61 7.87 -17.77
N PHE A 346 -4.28 6.77 -18.02
CA PHE A 346 -5.26 6.62 -19.08
C PHE A 346 -6.54 6.03 -18.50
N VAL A 347 -7.67 6.30 -19.16
CA VAL A 347 -8.93 5.62 -18.87
C VAL A 347 -9.32 4.86 -20.12
N ILE A 348 -9.38 3.55 -20.04
CA ILE A 348 -9.61 2.64 -21.16
C ILE A 348 -10.96 1.92 -21.01
N LYS A 349 -11.49 1.40 -22.10
CA LYS A 349 -12.69 0.56 -22.08
C LYS A 349 -12.49 -0.62 -21.14
N ILE A 350 -13.49 -0.90 -20.32
CA ILE A 350 -13.44 -2.01 -19.37
C ILE A 350 -13.45 -3.34 -20.12
N SER A 351 -12.47 -4.18 -19.84
CA SER A 351 -12.39 -5.56 -20.33
C SER A 351 -12.06 -6.52 -19.19
N ASP A 352 -12.71 -7.67 -19.14
CA ASP A 352 -12.37 -8.74 -18.19
C ASP A 352 -11.33 -9.71 -18.75
N GLY A 353 -11.11 -9.68 -20.07
CA GLY A 353 -10.08 -10.45 -20.76
C GLY A 353 -8.73 -9.73 -20.87
N PRO A 354 -7.71 -10.44 -21.39
CA PRO A 354 -6.44 -9.85 -21.73
C PRO A 354 -6.56 -8.77 -22.82
N ILE A 355 -5.69 -7.77 -22.73
CA ILE A 355 -5.46 -6.76 -23.78
C ILE A 355 -3.96 -6.83 -24.09
N PRO A 356 -3.55 -7.53 -25.16
CA PRO A 356 -2.13 -7.77 -25.41
C PRO A 356 -1.37 -6.53 -25.86
N GLU A 357 -1.99 -5.65 -26.66
CA GLU A 357 -1.34 -4.51 -27.28
C GLU A 357 -2.12 -3.21 -27.04
N TRP A 358 -1.39 -2.12 -26.89
CA TRP A 358 -1.96 -0.79 -26.74
C TRP A 358 -2.48 -0.26 -28.08
N SER A 359 -3.60 0.37 -28.00
CA SER A 359 -4.16 1.16 -29.10
C SER A 359 -4.98 2.31 -28.53
N ASP A 360 -4.94 3.46 -29.16
CA ASP A 360 -5.76 4.61 -28.76
C ASP A 360 -7.27 4.35 -28.88
N ALA A 361 -7.66 3.34 -29.66
CA ALA A 361 -9.03 2.85 -29.72
C ALA A 361 -9.54 2.25 -28.39
N LEU A 362 -8.64 1.95 -27.45
CA LEU A 362 -8.98 1.53 -26.09
C LEU A 362 -9.50 2.69 -25.24
N LEU A 363 -9.11 3.93 -25.54
CA LEU A 363 -9.49 5.10 -24.75
C LEU A 363 -11.02 5.30 -24.73
N VAL A 364 -11.53 5.69 -23.56
CA VAL A 364 -12.91 6.15 -23.43
C VAL A 364 -12.99 7.65 -23.70
N LYS A 365 -14.20 8.18 -23.88
CA LYS A 365 -14.42 9.61 -23.99
C LYS A 365 -14.17 10.30 -22.65
N GLU A 366 -13.84 11.59 -22.71
CA GLU A 366 -13.69 12.42 -21.50
C GLU A 366 -14.95 12.34 -20.63
N GLY A 367 -14.77 12.20 -19.31
CA GLY A 367 -15.85 12.06 -18.35
C GLY A 367 -16.57 10.71 -18.33
N GLU A 368 -16.21 9.77 -19.21
CA GLU A 368 -16.72 8.40 -19.22
C GLU A 368 -15.93 7.54 -18.22
N ILE A 369 -16.63 6.67 -17.49
CA ILE A 369 -15.98 5.73 -16.56
C ILE A 369 -15.46 4.54 -17.35
N GLY A 370 -14.17 4.26 -17.20
CA GLY A 370 -13.46 3.10 -17.74
C GLY A 370 -12.54 2.46 -16.72
N GLU A 371 -11.60 1.66 -17.19
CA GLU A 371 -10.54 1.07 -16.37
C GLU A 371 -9.29 1.98 -16.39
N ILE A 372 -8.71 2.22 -15.22
CA ILE A 372 -7.50 3.04 -15.09
C ILE A 372 -6.29 2.21 -15.57
N ALA A 373 -5.52 2.76 -16.49
CA ALA A 373 -4.24 2.22 -16.93
C ALA A 373 -3.12 3.25 -16.71
N VAL A 374 -1.92 2.78 -16.42
CA VAL A 374 -0.78 3.61 -16.01
C VAL A 374 0.46 3.22 -16.79
N LYS A 375 1.22 4.23 -17.25
CA LYS A 375 2.54 4.10 -17.86
C LYS A 375 3.53 4.99 -17.13
N GLY A 376 4.75 4.50 -16.92
CA GLY A 376 5.82 5.26 -16.27
C GLY A 376 6.91 4.37 -15.67
N PRO A 377 8.00 4.98 -15.19
CA PRO A 377 9.15 4.24 -14.66
C PRO A 377 8.84 3.49 -13.35
N ILE A 378 7.66 3.74 -12.76
CA ILE A 378 7.19 3.14 -11.51
C ILE A 378 6.33 1.89 -11.75
N VAL A 379 6.13 1.49 -12.99
CA VAL A 379 5.32 0.31 -13.33
C VAL A 379 6.13 -0.95 -13.16
N SER A 380 5.67 -1.85 -12.29
CA SER A 380 6.25 -3.19 -12.12
C SER A 380 6.24 -3.96 -13.45
N PRO A 381 7.36 -4.59 -13.85
CA PRO A 381 7.44 -5.27 -15.14
C PRO A 381 6.51 -6.49 -15.24
N CYS A 382 6.33 -7.23 -14.15
CA CYS A 382 5.50 -8.43 -14.14
C CYS A 382 5.12 -8.87 -12.72
N TYR A 383 4.22 -9.83 -12.61
CA TYR A 383 4.03 -10.63 -11.41
C TYR A 383 4.96 -11.85 -11.42
N PHE A 384 5.57 -12.14 -10.29
CA PHE A 384 6.46 -13.29 -10.15
C PHE A 384 5.70 -14.61 -10.40
N ALA A 385 6.19 -15.41 -11.33
CA ALA A 385 5.63 -16.72 -11.69
C ALA A 385 4.12 -16.72 -12.01
N ARG A 386 3.57 -15.61 -12.54
CA ARG A 386 2.14 -15.45 -12.85
C ARG A 386 1.89 -14.89 -14.25
N PRO A 387 2.27 -15.60 -15.33
CA PRO A 387 2.09 -15.10 -16.71
C PRO A 387 0.63 -14.81 -17.07
N GLU A 388 -0.32 -15.58 -16.52
CA GLU A 388 -1.76 -15.32 -16.69
C GLU A 388 -2.19 -14.01 -16.01
N GLY A 389 -1.59 -13.71 -14.84
CA GLY A 389 -1.80 -12.43 -14.15
C GLY A 389 -1.25 -11.25 -14.95
N ASP A 390 -0.10 -11.45 -15.60
CA ASP A 390 0.49 -10.43 -16.46
C ASP A 390 -0.37 -10.19 -17.70
N ALA A 391 -0.85 -11.24 -18.36
CA ALA A 391 -1.73 -11.13 -19.52
C ALA A 391 -2.99 -10.29 -19.22
N LEU A 392 -3.53 -10.38 -17.99
CA LEU A 392 -4.71 -9.61 -17.56
C LEU A 392 -4.38 -8.18 -17.12
N ALA A 393 -3.14 -7.91 -16.69
CA ALA A 393 -2.78 -6.64 -16.05
C ALA A 393 -1.82 -5.78 -16.86
N LYS A 394 -1.15 -6.33 -17.87
CA LYS A 394 -0.12 -5.64 -18.64
C LYS A 394 -0.52 -5.54 -20.11
N ILE A 395 -0.40 -4.34 -20.67
CA ILE A 395 -0.61 -4.06 -22.08
C ILE A 395 0.74 -3.63 -22.66
N ARG A 396 1.16 -4.23 -23.75
CA ARG A 396 2.41 -3.86 -24.43
C ARG A 396 2.14 -2.70 -25.38
N GLY A 397 3.02 -1.71 -25.37
CA GLY A 397 3.03 -0.62 -26.33
C GLY A 397 4.26 -0.62 -27.20
N ASP A 398 4.33 0.31 -28.14
CA ASP A 398 5.44 0.48 -29.05
C ASP A 398 6.75 0.72 -28.31
N GLY A 399 7.88 0.26 -28.89
CA GLY A 399 9.20 0.48 -28.31
C GLY A 399 9.45 -0.18 -26.96
N GLY A 400 8.69 -1.21 -26.59
CA GLY A 400 8.84 -1.93 -25.32
C GLY A 400 8.18 -1.25 -24.13
N GLN A 401 7.38 -0.23 -24.35
CA GLN A 401 6.59 0.42 -23.30
C GLN A 401 5.61 -0.55 -22.66
N LEU A 402 5.35 -0.37 -21.37
CA LEU A 402 4.43 -1.19 -20.61
C LEU A 402 3.38 -0.32 -19.93
N TYR A 403 2.11 -0.67 -20.15
CA TYR A 403 0.97 -0.09 -19.45
C TYR A 403 0.46 -1.09 -18.44
N HIS A 404 0.25 -0.64 -17.20
CA HIS A 404 -0.36 -1.45 -16.16
C HIS A 404 -1.83 -1.10 -15.99
N ARG A 405 -2.70 -2.09 -16.09
CA ARG A 405 -4.12 -1.98 -15.76
C ARG A 405 -4.26 -2.10 -14.25
N MET A 406 -4.71 -1.02 -13.61
CA MET A 406 -4.81 -0.95 -12.14
C MET A 406 -5.89 -1.89 -11.56
N GLY A 407 -6.79 -2.41 -12.41
CA GLY A 407 -7.98 -3.12 -11.95
C GLY A 407 -8.97 -2.22 -11.21
N ASP A 408 -8.84 -0.93 -11.39
CA ASP A 408 -9.67 0.13 -10.81
C ASP A 408 -10.52 0.78 -11.90
N ALA A 409 -11.79 1.05 -11.59
CA ALA A 409 -12.65 1.86 -12.42
C ALA A 409 -12.48 3.34 -12.06
N GLY A 410 -12.50 4.21 -13.06
CA GLY A 410 -12.36 5.64 -12.85
C GLY A 410 -12.61 6.45 -14.10
N TRP A 411 -12.55 7.77 -14.00
CA TRP A 411 -12.70 8.71 -15.09
C TRP A 411 -11.81 9.93 -14.88
N LYS A 412 -11.57 10.70 -15.93
CA LYS A 412 -10.87 11.99 -15.85
C LYS A 412 -11.83 13.13 -16.08
N ASP A 413 -11.66 14.21 -15.31
CA ASP A 413 -12.38 15.45 -15.54
C ASP A 413 -11.62 16.37 -16.51
N ALA A 414 -12.28 17.46 -16.92
CA ALA A 414 -11.73 18.47 -17.83
C ALA A 414 -10.45 19.16 -17.31
N GLN A 415 -10.17 19.08 -16.02
CA GLN A 415 -8.94 19.58 -15.41
C GLN A 415 -7.83 18.50 -15.35
N GLY A 416 -8.08 17.31 -15.91
CA GLY A 416 -7.15 16.19 -15.94
C GLY A 416 -6.98 15.46 -14.60
N ARG A 417 -7.90 15.70 -13.63
CA ARG A 417 -7.90 14.99 -12.35
C ARG A 417 -8.55 13.62 -12.53
N LEU A 418 -7.95 12.62 -11.91
CA LEU A 418 -8.44 11.24 -11.90
C LEU A 418 -9.42 11.04 -10.76
N TRP A 419 -10.55 10.41 -11.04
CA TRP A 419 -11.61 10.07 -10.10
C TRP A 419 -11.76 8.56 -10.00
N PHE A 420 -11.52 8.01 -8.83
CA PHE A 420 -11.64 6.59 -8.53
C PHE A 420 -13.08 6.21 -8.24
N CYS A 421 -13.62 5.22 -8.96
CA CYS A 421 -15.00 4.76 -8.87
C CYS A 421 -15.17 3.38 -8.20
N GLY A 422 -14.07 2.79 -7.73
CA GLY A 422 -14.05 1.48 -7.10
C GLY A 422 -13.29 0.44 -7.92
N ARG A 423 -13.19 -0.78 -7.38
CA ARG A 423 -12.52 -1.87 -8.10
C ARG A 423 -13.35 -2.32 -9.30
N LYS A 424 -12.71 -2.55 -10.44
CA LYS A 424 -13.35 -3.08 -11.65
C LYS A 424 -14.13 -4.38 -11.37
N SER A 425 -13.57 -5.27 -10.57
CA SER A 425 -14.18 -6.55 -10.21
C SER A 425 -15.40 -6.43 -9.29
N HIS A 426 -15.57 -5.30 -8.62
CA HIS A 426 -16.69 -5.05 -7.71
C HIS A 426 -17.86 -4.30 -8.37
N ARG A 427 -17.73 -3.93 -9.65
CA ARG A 427 -18.84 -3.33 -10.38
C ARG A 427 -20.02 -4.29 -10.45
N VAL A 428 -21.21 -3.79 -10.41
CA VAL A 428 -22.45 -4.57 -10.53
C VAL A 428 -23.01 -4.37 -11.93
N THR A 429 -23.04 -5.44 -12.72
CA THR A 429 -23.51 -5.41 -14.11
C THR A 429 -24.93 -5.92 -14.20
N THR A 430 -25.88 -4.99 -14.36
CA THR A 430 -27.32 -5.26 -14.44
C THR A 430 -27.78 -5.31 -15.89
N ALA A 431 -29.02 -5.69 -16.14
CA ALA A 431 -29.64 -5.63 -17.47
C ALA A 431 -29.76 -4.19 -18.02
N SER A 432 -29.79 -3.18 -17.14
CA SER A 432 -29.93 -1.76 -17.51
C SER A 432 -28.60 -1.00 -17.57
N GLY A 433 -27.47 -1.64 -17.19
CA GLY A 433 -26.16 -1.00 -17.21
C GLY A 433 -25.25 -1.42 -16.07
N THR A 434 -24.13 -0.73 -15.95
CA THR A 434 -23.11 -1.00 -14.94
C THR A 434 -23.18 0.01 -13.80
N LEU A 435 -23.23 -0.48 -12.57
CA LEU A 435 -23.13 0.31 -11.34
C LEU A 435 -21.70 0.20 -10.78
N PHE A 436 -21.11 1.34 -10.47
CA PHE A 436 -19.78 1.41 -9.83
C PHE A 436 -19.97 1.69 -8.35
N THR A 437 -19.18 0.99 -7.51
CA THR A 437 -19.42 0.96 -6.07
C THR A 437 -19.34 2.34 -5.43
N ILE A 438 -18.25 3.06 -5.63
CA ILE A 438 -18.03 4.35 -4.96
C ILE A 438 -19.05 5.42 -5.34
N PRO A 439 -19.37 5.66 -6.63
CA PRO A 439 -20.43 6.61 -7.02
C PRO A 439 -21.80 6.28 -6.41
N CYS A 440 -22.16 4.99 -6.35
CA CYS A 440 -23.42 4.58 -5.75
C CYS A 440 -23.41 4.77 -4.22
N GLU A 441 -22.36 4.31 -3.57
CA GLU A 441 -22.23 4.36 -2.11
C GLU A 441 -22.17 5.80 -1.58
N SER A 442 -21.56 6.72 -2.33
CA SER A 442 -21.48 8.13 -1.94
C SER A 442 -22.87 8.78 -1.78
N VAL A 443 -23.86 8.33 -2.53
CA VAL A 443 -25.25 8.81 -2.42
C VAL A 443 -25.83 8.46 -1.05
N PHE A 444 -25.68 7.21 -0.63
CA PHE A 444 -26.26 6.72 0.63
C PHE A 444 -25.43 7.13 1.85
N ASN A 445 -24.11 7.26 1.69
CA ASN A 445 -23.21 7.75 2.75
C ASN A 445 -23.45 9.23 3.11
N ALA A 446 -24.19 9.97 2.29
CA ALA A 446 -24.62 11.33 2.60
C ALA A 446 -25.74 11.39 3.65
N HIS A 447 -26.42 10.26 3.93
CA HIS A 447 -27.48 10.20 4.93
C HIS A 447 -26.91 10.20 6.36
N PRO A 448 -27.39 11.05 7.28
CA PRO A 448 -26.78 11.20 8.62
C PRO A 448 -26.82 9.93 9.49
N ALA A 449 -27.78 9.02 9.27
CA ALA A 449 -27.87 7.76 9.97
C ALA A 449 -26.91 6.69 9.41
N VAL A 450 -26.29 6.90 8.24
CA VAL A 450 -25.43 5.94 7.57
C VAL A 450 -23.97 6.26 7.86
N ARG A 451 -23.28 5.36 8.52
CA ARG A 451 -21.85 5.44 8.75
C ARG A 451 -21.05 5.14 7.47
N ARG A 452 -21.46 4.08 6.76
CA ARG A 452 -20.93 3.68 5.45
C ARG A 452 -21.86 2.68 4.78
N SER A 453 -21.78 2.59 3.48
CA SER A 453 -22.54 1.61 2.68
C SER A 453 -21.64 0.77 1.79
N ALA A 454 -22.16 -0.35 1.30
CA ALA A 454 -21.46 -1.27 0.42
C ALA A 454 -22.40 -1.86 -0.62
N LEU A 455 -22.15 -1.55 -1.90
CA LEU A 455 -22.88 -2.11 -3.03
C LEU A 455 -22.31 -3.49 -3.39
N THR A 456 -23.18 -4.46 -3.62
CA THR A 456 -22.84 -5.77 -4.20
C THR A 456 -23.88 -6.22 -5.20
N GLY A 457 -23.56 -7.19 -6.06
CA GLY A 457 -24.47 -7.77 -7.04
C GLY A 457 -24.70 -9.25 -6.79
N VAL A 458 -25.94 -9.70 -6.94
CA VAL A 458 -26.34 -11.11 -6.81
C VAL A 458 -26.79 -11.64 -8.16
N GLY A 459 -26.35 -12.83 -8.55
CA GLY A 459 -26.67 -13.47 -9.82
C GLY A 459 -25.60 -13.28 -10.92
N PRO A 460 -25.89 -13.75 -12.15
CA PRO A 460 -24.91 -13.77 -13.23
C PRO A 460 -24.58 -12.37 -13.75
N ALA A 461 -23.33 -12.17 -14.15
CA ALA A 461 -22.87 -10.91 -14.76
C ALA A 461 -23.79 -10.50 -15.93
N GLY A 462 -24.09 -9.22 -16.04
CA GLY A 462 -25.03 -8.64 -17.04
C GLY A 462 -26.50 -8.72 -16.62
N ARG A 463 -26.84 -9.43 -15.54
CA ARG A 463 -28.21 -9.54 -15.00
C ARG A 463 -28.21 -9.55 -13.47
N GLN A 464 -27.18 -9.00 -12.86
CA GLN A 464 -27.08 -8.96 -11.40
C GLN A 464 -28.19 -8.09 -10.79
N VAL A 465 -28.71 -8.53 -9.66
CA VAL A 465 -29.59 -7.74 -8.80
C VAL A 465 -28.70 -6.91 -7.87
N PRO A 466 -28.77 -5.56 -7.91
CA PRO A 466 -27.97 -4.73 -7.03
C PRO A 466 -28.54 -4.74 -5.61
N VAL A 467 -27.69 -4.99 -4.63
CA VAL A 467 -27.99 -4.98 -3.19
C VAL A 467 -27.06 -4.03 -2.50
N LEU A 468 -27.62 -3.15 -1.67
CA LEU A 468 -26.86 -2.24 -0.83
C LEU A 468 -26.91 -2.71 0.61
N PHE A 469 -25.76 -2.84 1.24
CA PHE A 469 -25.65 -2.95 2.68
C PHE A 469 -25.33 -1.59 3.29
N VAL A 470 -25.88 -1.30 4.47
CA VAL A 470 -25.57 -0.10 5.24
C VAL A 470 -25.09 -0.49 6.63
N GLU A 471 -24.04 0.17 7.08
CA GLU A 471 -23.60 0.15 8.47
C GLU A 471 -24.05 1.48 9.08
N LEU A 472 -24.88 1.41 10.10
CA LEU A 472 -25.50 2.59 10.69
C LEU A 472 -24.59 3.27 11.73
N GLU A 473 -24.82 4.55 11.96
CA GLU A 473 -24.18 5.30 13.06
C GLU A 473 -24.62 4.75 14.41
N LYS A 474 -23.77 4.95 15.43
CA LYS A 474 -24.05 4.45 16.78
C LYS A 474 -25.35 5.04 17.33
N GLY A 475 -26.30 4.17 17.66
CA GLY A 475 -27.62 4.55 18.16
C GLY A 475 -28.69 4.72 17.10
N ALA A 476 -28.35 4.58 15.81
CA ALA A 476 -29.33 4.47 14.74
C ALA A 476 -29.76 2.99 14.56
N GLU A 477 -31.02 2.77 14.20
CA GLU A 477 -31.61 1.46 13.96
C GLU A 477 -32.24 1.41 12.57
N GLN A 478 -32.20 0.25 11.93
CA GLN A 478 -32.92 0.03 10.66
C GLN A 478 -34.41 -0.04 10.92
N THR A 479 -35.12 0.98 10.46
CA THR A 479 -36.57 1.04 10.54
C THR A 479 -37.16 1.06 9.12
N PRO A 480 -38.45 0.69 8.92
CA PRO A 480 -39.10 0.85 7.63
C PRO A 480 -39.07 2.32 7.11
N ALA A 481 -39.11 3.29 8.01
CA ALA A 481 -38.99 4.71 7.65
C ALA A 481 -37.59 5.03 7.08
N LEU A 482 -36.51 4.63 7.77
CA LEU A 482 -35.15 4.82 7.29
C LEU A 482 -34.92 4.13 5.95
N THR A 483 -35.46 2.90 5.79
CA THR A 483 -35.37 2.18 4.52
C THR A 483 -36.06 2.94 3.39
N ALA A 484 -37.24 3.52 3.65
CA ALA A 484 -37.97 4.34 2.66
C ALA A 484 -37.19 5.63 2.30
N GLU A 485 -36.58 6.29 3.29
CA GLU A 485 -35.73 7.47 3.06
C GLU A 485 -34.52 7.13 2.19
N LEU A 486 -33.82 6.03 2.48
CA LEU A 486 -32.68 5.59 1.68
C LEU A 486 -33.09 5.20 0.25
N LEU A 487 -34.22 4.51 0.08
CA LEU A 487 -34.75 4.18 -1.25
C LEU A 487 -35.12 5.46 -2.04
N ALA A 488 -35.72 6.46 -1.39
CA ALA A 488 -36.03 7.74 -2.00
C ALA A 488 -34.76 8.49 -2.41
N LEU A 489 -33.74 8.47 -1.55
CA LEU A 489 -32.43 9.07 -1.83
C LEU A 489 -31.76 8.39 -3.05
N GLY A 490 -31.78 7.06 -3.11
CA GLY A 490 -31.29 6.31 -4.27
C GLY A 490 -32.06 6.56 -5.54
N ALA A 491 -33.40 6.69 -5.46
CA ALA A 491 -34.27 6.95 -6.61
C ALA A 491 -34.07 8.34 -7.23
N ALA A 492 -33.59 9.31 -6.46
CA ALA A 492 -33.32 10.67 -6.92
C ALA A 492 -32.10 10.76 -7.87
N GLN A 493 -31.29 9.72 -7.96
CA GLN A 493 -30.09 9.71 -8.81
C GLN A 493 -30.21 8.59 -9.87
N ALA A 494 -30.01 8.92 -11.13
CA ALA A 494 -30.18 7.98 -12.24
C ALA A 494 -29.34 6.69 -12.09
N HIS A 495 -28.11 6.80 -11.57
CA HIS A 495 -27.19 5.66 -11.42
C HIS A 495 -27.48 4.79 -10.18
N THR A 496 -28.37 5.20 -9.27
CA THR A 496 -28.77 4.41 -8.08
C THR A 496 -30.25 4.05 -8.07
N ALA A 497 -31.04 4.59 -9.00
CA ALA A 497 -32.49 4.39 -9.06
C ALA A 497 -32.90 2.90 -9.18
N GLY A 498 -32.02 2.05 -9.70
CA GLY A 498 -32.20 0.60 -9.80
C GLY A 498 -31.95 -0.18 -8.51
N ILE A 499 -31.41 0.43 -7.46
CA ILE A 499 -31.13 -0.23 -6.18
C ILE A 499 -32.41 -0.29 -5.36
N LYS A 500 -33.00 -1.50 -5.21
CA LYS A 500 -34.27 -1.72 -4.52
C LYS A 500 -34.13 -2.51 -3.22
N HIS A 501 -32.97 -3.12 -2.99
CA HIS A 501 -32.71 -3.95 -1.82
C HIS A 501 -31.64 -3.29 -0.94
N ILE A 502 -32.03 -2.91 0.28
CA ILE A 502 -31.17 -2.28 1.26
C ILE A 502 -31.29 -3.07 2.57
N PHE A 503 -30.14 -3.54 3.08
CA PHE A 503 -30.06 -4.30 4.32
C PHE A 503 -29.05 -3.65 5.25
N ASP A 504 -29.32 -3.70 6.56
CA ASP A 504 -28.32 -3.32 7.56
C ASP A 504 -27.27 -4.43 7.75
N HIS A 505 -26.11 -4.02 8.24
CA HIS A 505 -25.03 -4.93 8.61
C HIS A 505 -24.31 -4.39 9.86
N PRO A 506 -24.12 -5.20 10.91
CA PRO A 506 -23.58 -4.73 12.19
C PRO A 506 -22.14 -4.25 12.12
N GLY A 507 -21.40 -4.65 11.10
CA GLY A 507 -20.01 -4.25 10.84
C GLY A 507 -19.47 -4.99 9.62
N PHE A 508 -19.03 -4.26 8.58
CA PHE A 508 -18.59 -4.88 7.33
C PHE A 508 -17.33 -5.73 7.53
N PRO A 509 -17.24 -6.87 6.82
CA PRO A 509 -16.01 -7.64 6.73
C PRO A 509 -14.98 -6.81 5.96
N VAL A 510 -13.95 -6.34 6.66
CA VAL A 510 -12.89 -5.47 6.12
C VAL A 510 -11.52 -6.09 6.30
N ASP A 511 -10.54 -5.66 5.49
CA ASP A 511 -9.15 -5.98 5.72
C ASP A 511 -8.65 -5.36 7.02
N ILE A 512 -7.88 -6.13 7.78
CA ILE A 512 -7.41 -5.75 9.13
C ILE A 512 -6.50 -4.51 9.08
N ARG A 513 -5.76 -4.34 7.98
CA ARG A 513 -4.74 -3.31 7.85
C ARG A 513 -5.28 -1.90 7.61
N HIS A 514 -6.21 -1.76 6.67
CA HIS A 514 -6.72 -0.44 6.29
C HIS A 514 -8.07 -0.14 6.94
N ASN A 515 -8.75 -1.18 7.44
CA ASN A 515 -10.14 -1.13 7.94
C ASN A 515 -11.10 -0.45 6.93
N ALA A 516 -10.77 -0.54 5.65
CA ALA A 516 -11.42 0.20 4.58
C ALA A 516 -11.77 -0.66 3.36
N LYS A 517 -11.00 -1.72 3.09
CA LYS A 517 -11.27 -2.61 1.96
C LYS A 517 -12.34 -3.63 2.34
N ILE A 518 -13.58 -3.35 1.95
CA ILE A 518 -14.73 -4.22 2.23
C ILE A 518 -14.67 -5.48 1.37
N SER A 519 -14.82 -6.66 1.98
CA SER A 519 -14.95 -7.96 1.29
C SER A 519 -16.36 -8.10 0.71
N ARG A 520 -16.54 -7.59 -0.51
CA ARG A 520 -17.85 -7.58 -1.18
C ARG A 520 -18.31 -8.96 -1.60
N GLU A 521 -17.39 -9.90 -1.78
CA GLU A 521 -17.66 -11.30 -2.05
C GLU A 521 -18.44 -11.95 -0.89
N GLN A 522 -18.06 -11.64 0.35
CA GLN A 522 -18.79 -12.12 1.54
C GLN A 522 -20.17 -11.48 1.63
N LEU A 523 -20.28 -10.19 1.32
CA LEU A 523 -21.57 -9.50 1.30
C LEU A 523 -22.47 -10.03 0.17
N ALA A 524 -21.93 -10.41 -0.99
CA ALA A 524 -22.70 -11.02 -2.07
C ALA A 524 -23.32 -12.35 -1.67
N LEU A 525 -22.55 -13.21 -0.98
CA LEU A 525 -23.07 -14.47 -0.42
C LEU A 525 -24.15 -14.27 0.64
N LEU A 526 -24.03 -13.22 1.44
CA LEU A 526 -25.06 -12.84 2.42
C LEU A 526 -26.32 -12.34 1.70
N ALA A 527 -26.14 -11.45 0.71
CA ALA A 527 -27.25 -10.91 -0.09
C ALA A 527 -28.05 -12.01 -0.81
N GLU A 528 -27.36 -13.02 -1.37
CA GLU A 528 -28.01 -14.16 -2.00
C GLU A 528 -28.93 -14.91 -1.04
N LYS A 529 -28.47 -15.13 0.21
CA LYS A 529 -29.29 -15.77 1.26
C LYS A 529 -30.50 -14.92 1.65
N LEU A 530 -30.30 -13.59 1.81
CA LEU A 530 -31.39 -12.69 2.20
C LEU A 530 -32.46 -12.55 1.12
N LEU A 531 -32.07 -12.47 -0.15
CA LEU A 531 -33.00 -12.44 -1.28
C LEU A 531 -33.73 -13.78 -1.44
N GLY A 532 -33.05 -14.93 -1.25
CA GLY A 532 -33.67 -16.25 -1.30
C GLY A 532 -34.66 -16.48 -0.15
N ALA A 533 -34.38 -15.99 1.06
CA ALA A 533 -35.27 -16.04 2.20
C ALA A 533 -36.53 -15.17 2.03
N GLY A 534 -36.37 -13.97 1.38
CA GLY A 534 -37.50 -13.08 1.08
C GLY A 534 -38.43 -13.54 -0.06
N ALA A 535 -37.95 -14.47 -0.90
CA ALA A 535 -38.81 -15.09 -1.95
C ALA A 535 -39.62 -16.29 -1.41
N ALA A 536 -39.33 -16.77 -0.18
CA ALA A 536 -40.00 -17.87 0.49
C ALA A 536 -40.99 -17.40 1.58
N ALA A 537 -41.06 -16.08 1.86
CA ALA A 537 -42.02 -15.46 2.77
C ALA A 537 -43.02 -14.59 2.00
#